data_0fc423e164f0ff4fd7f731e4ceed4589
#
_entry.id   0fc423e164f0ff4fd7f731e4ceed4589
#
_cell.length_a   1.000
_cell.length_b   1.000
_cell.length_c   1.000
_cell.angle_alpha   90.00
_cell.angle_beta   90.00
_cell.angle_gamma   90.00
#
_symmetry.space_group_name_H-M   'P 1'
#
loop_
_entity.id
_entity.type
_entity.pdbx_description
1 polymer ?
#
loop_
_entity_poly.entity_id
_entity_poly.type
_entity_poly.pdbx_seq_one_letter_code
_entity_poly.pdbx_strand_id
1 'polypeptide(L)'
;MTDPRTTVVVITHNRCRELLRILGHLAALPERPRVIVTDNGSTDGTAEAVARRHPQVRLLRPGRNLGAVGRNLAVREVRTPYVAFCDDDYWWAPGSLAGAADLLDRHPGLGTVTARIVVEPDGTEDPIVRELRESPVPGPPWLPGPALGSFLAAATVLRTDAFRTAGGFHPRLWLGGEEELLAADLAADGWWLTYADHLAIHHQASVARDPTLRRRHGIRNTLWFTWLRRPPRTALRRTLALARSVPRDTTSLRAFAEAAAALPWVLRERRVLPHEVESRLRLLEPAQRTSTARRYTG
;
A
#
# COMPACT_ATOMS: atom_id res chain seq x y z
N MET A 1 19.08 -2.56 -20.09
CA MET A 1 19.57 -1.19 -19.82
C MET A 1 19.22 -0.87 -18.39
N THR A 2 20.14 -0.28 -17.61
CA THR A 2 19.84 0.18 -16.24
C THR A 2 18.83 1.33 -16.30
N ASP A 3 17.81 1.31 -15.43
CA ASP A 3 16.86 2.42 -15.32
C ASP A 3 17.00 3.06 -13.93
N PRO A 4 17.65 4.21 -13.84
CA PRO A 4 17.93 4.88 -12.56
C PRO A 4 16.75 5.69 -12.00
N ARG A 5 15.59 5.72 -12.68
CA ARG A 5 14.45 6.57 -12.31
C ARG A 5 13.70 6.07 -11.07
N THR A 6 13.84 4.79 -10.70
CA THR A 6 13.06 4.18 -9.64
C THR A 6 13.95 3.62 -8.52
N THR A 7 13.61 3.92 -7.27
CA THR A 7 14.17 3.26 -6.09
C THR A 7 13.15 2.28 -5.52
N VAL A 8 13.56 1.05 -5.26
CA VAL A 8 12.70 0.05 -4.58
C VAL A 8 12.87 0.20 -3.07
N VAL A 9 11.75 0.32 -2.37
CA VAL A 9 11.68 0.38 -0.90
C VAL A 9 11.03 -0.89 -0.39
N VAL A 10 11.74 -1.61 0.47
CA VAL A 10 11.28 -2.86 1.09
C VAL A 10 11.13 -2.65 2.59
N ILE A 11 10.09 -3.22 3.19
CA ILE A 11 9.96 -3.34 4.65
C ILE A 11 10.03 -4.81 5.05
N THR A 12 10.61 -5.09 6.22
CA THR A 12 10.71 -6.43 6.76
C THR A 12 10.65 -6.44 8.29
N HIS A 13 10.24 -7.55 8.87
CA HIS A 13 10.31 -7.81 10.32
C HIS A 13 10.35 -9.32 10.58
N ASN A 14 11.50 -9.82 11.09
CA ASN A 14 11.71 -11.23 11.42
C ASN A 14 11.41 -12.20 10.25
N ARG A 15 11.93 -11.89 9.06
CA ARG A 15 11.75 -12.65 7.80
C ARG A 15 13.04 -12.69 6.98
N CYS A 16 14.13 -13.08 7.62
CA CYS A 16 15.46 -13.07 7.02
C CYS A 16 15.51 -13.86 5.69
N ARG A 17 14.90 -15.05 5.65
CA ARG A 17 14.95 -15.93 4.46
C ARG A 17 14.19 -15.32 3.28
N GLU A 18 12.98 -14.85 3.55
CA GLU A 18 12.10 -14.23 2.55
C GLU A 18 12.77 -12.99 1.98
N LEU A 19 13.26 -12.10 2.85
CA LEU A 19 13.96 -10.89 2.43
C LEU A 19 15.18 -11.20 1.54
N LEU A 20 16.04 -12.11 1.94
CA LEU A 20 17.23 -12.47 1.15
C LEU A 20 16.87 -13.02 -0.22
N ARG A 21 15.78 -13.80 -0.32
CA ARG A 21 15.28 -14.31 -1.59
C ARG A 21 14.83 -13.16 -2.49
N ILE A 22 13.99 -12.24 -2.01
CA ILE A 22 13.52 -11.14 -2.83
C ILE A 22 14.64 -10.16 -3.20
N LEU A 23 15.61 -9.94 -2.33
CA LEU A 23 16.79 -9.12 -2.66
C LEU A 23 17.61 -9.76 -3.79
N GLY A 24 17.67 -11.10 -3.86
CA GLY A 24 18.24 -11.82 -4.99
C GLY A 24 17.48 -11.55 -6.29
N HIS A 25 16.15 -11.62 -6.28
CA HIS A 25 15.32 -11.28 -7.44
C HIS A 25 15.50 -9.81 -7.88
N LEU A 26 15.49 -8.87 -6.92
CA LEU A 26 15.68 -7.45 -7.23
C LEU A 26 17.08 -7.14 -7.79
N ALA A 27 18.11 -7.84 -7.31
CA ALA A 27 19.47 -7.71 -7.83
C ALA A 27 19.63 -8.26 -9.26
N ALA A 28 18.80 -9.23 -9.64
CA ALA A 28 18.79 -9.83 -10.98
C ALA A 28 17.99 -9.02 -12.01
N LEU A 29 17.23 -7.98 -11.58
CA LEU A 29 16.48 -7.15 -12.51
C LEU A 29 17.39 -6.41 -13.49
N PRO A 30 17.02 -6.36 -14.79
CA PRO A 30 17.79 -5.63 -15.81
C PRO A 30 17.85 -4.13 -15.52
N GLU A 31 16.85 -3.56 -14.86
CA GLU A 31 16.77 -2.16 -14.44
C GLU A 31 17.82 -1.80 -13.39
N ARG A 32 18.29 -2.79 -12.61
CA ARG A 32 19.23 -2.61 -11.49
C ARG A 32 18.85 -1.45 -10.56
N PRO A 33 17.64 -1.48 -9.98
CA PRO A 33 17.15 -0.39 -9.14
C PRO A 33 17.99 -0.25 -7.88
N ARG A 34 18.07 0.97 -7.35
CA ARG A 34 18.54 1.16 -5.97
C ARG A 34 17.52 0.53 -5.02
N VAL A 35 18.02 -0.16 -4.00
CA VAL A 35 17.15 -0.82 -3.00
C VAL A 35 17.46 -0.23 -1.62
N ILE A 36 16.39 0.19 -0.93
CA ILE A 36 16.43 0.62 0.47
C ILE A 36 15.53 -0.32 1.26
N VAL A 37 16.07 -0.95 2.29
CA VAL A 37 15.33 -1.82 3.19
C VAL A 37 15.13 -1.14 4.54
N THR A 38 13.91 -1.10 5.05
CA THR A 38 13.63 -0.77 6.45
C THR A 38 13.41 -2.08 7.22
N ASP A 39 14.38 -2.42 8.05
CA ASP A 39 14.28 -3.52 9.00
C ASP A 39 13.58 -3.02 10.27
N ASN A 40 12.33 -3.39 10.42
CA ASN A 40 11.44 -2.98 11.51
C ASN A 40 11.78 -3.65 12.86
N GLY A 41 13.06 -3.70 13.21
CA GLY A 41 13.52 -4.22 14.48
C GLY A 41 13.55 -5.75 14.52
N SER A 42 14.05 -6.39 13.48
CA SER A 42 14.24 -7.84 13.44
C SER A 42 15.30 -8.30 14.45
N THR A 43 15.10 -9.51 14.99
CA THR A 43 15.97 -10.19 15.95
C THR A 43 16.48 -11.54 15.46
N ASP A 44 16.15 -11.91 14.21
CA ASP A 44 16.45 -13.19 13.57
C ASP A 44 17.75 -13.19 12.72
N GLY A 45 18.62 -12.19 12.91
CA GLY A 45 19.85 -12.04 12.14
C GLY A 45 19.67 -11.41 10.76
N THR A 46 18.50 -10.83 10.47
CA THR A 46 18.19 -10.17 9.18
C THR A 46 19.25 -9.12 8.81
N ALA A 47 19.58 -8.22 9.72
CA ALA A 47 20.49 -7.11 9.43
C ALA A 47 21.89 -7.59 9.04
N GLU A 48 22.44 -8.53 9.79
CA GLU A 48 23.76 -9.12 9.56
C GLU A 48 23.79 -9.93 8.25
N ALA A 49 22.70 -10.61 7.93
CA ALA A 49 22.57 -11.37 6.69
C ALA A 49 22.50 -10.47 5.46
N VAL A 50 21.77 -9.36 5.52
CA VAL A 50 21.72 -8.35 4.45
C VAL A 50 23.08 -7.71 4.26
N ALA A 51 23.74 -7.28 5.33
CA ALA A 51 25.08 -6.65 5.24
C ALA A 51 26.12 -7.56 4.57
N ARG A 52 26.06 -8.87 4.84
CA ARG A 52 26.98 -9.85 4.23
C ARG A 52 26.68 -10.18 2.77
N ARG A 53 25.38 -10.40 2.43
CA ARG A 53 24.99 -10.94 1.12
C ARG A 53 24.61 -9.87 0.10
N HIS A 54 24.16 -8.70 0.58
CA HIS A 54 23.69 -7.59 -0.24
C HIS A 54 24.26 -6.25 0.24
N PRO A 55 25.62 -6.08 0.26
CA PRO A 55 26.26 -4.88 0.78
C PRO A 55 25.88 -3.59 0.02
N GLN A 56 25.36 -3.73 -1.19
CA GLN A 56 24.87 -2.60 -2.01
C GLN A 56 23.50 -2.07 -1.55
N VAL A 57 22.77 -2.82 -0.73
CA VAL A 57 21.45 -2.44 -0.21
C VAL A 57 21.60 -1.45 0.94
N ARG A 58 20.88 -0.34 0.86
CA ARG A 58 20.78 0.59 1.98
C ARG A 58 19.85 0.05 3.05
N LEU A 59 20.36 -0.36 4.19
CA LEU A 59 19.59 -0.88 5.32
C LEU A 59 19.36 0.21 6.36
N LEU A 60 18.08 0.43 6.71
CA LEU A 60 17.62 1.33 7.78
C LEU A 60 17.10 0.52 8.96
N ARG A 61 17.51 0.86 10.16
CA ARG A 61 17.17 0.15 11.40
C ARG A 61 16.59 1.11 12.43
N PRO A 62 15.25 1.32 12.47
CA PRO A 62 14.61 2.20 13.44
C PRO A 62 14.61 1.67 14.90
N GLY A 63 15.08 0.45 15.13
CA GLY A 63 15.15 -0.18 16.46
C GLY A 63 13.81 -0.63 17.02
N ARG A 64 12.73 -0.49 16.27
CA ARG A 64 11.36 -0.91 16.66
C ARG A 64 10.53 -1.21 15.42
N ASN A 65 9.42 -1.95 15.61
CA ASN A 65 8.49 -2.23 14.53
C ASN A 65 7.56 -1.04 14.28
N LEU A 66 7.75 -0.38 13.14
CA LEU A 66 6.93 0.73 12.66
C LEU A 66 5.74 0.28 11.78
N GLY A 67 5.61 -1.02 11.51
CA GLY A 67 4.63 -1.55 10.57
C GLY A 67 4.86 -1.03 9.15
N ALA A 68 3.78 -0.83 8.40
CA ALA A 68 3.82 -0.32 7.03
C ALA A 68 4.43 1.10 6.93
N VAL A 69 4.35 1.87 8.02
CA VAL A 69 4.89 3.24 8.11
C VAL A 69 6.43 3.28 8.04
N GLY A 70 7.10 2.15 8.26
CA GLY A 70 8.53 2.01 8.03
C GLY A 70 8.96 2.44 6.62
N ARG A 71 8.06 2.37 5.62
CA ARG A 71 8.29 2.87 4.26
C ARG A 71 8.57 4.38 4.22
N ASN A 72 7.95 5.17 5.09
CA ASN A 72 8.20 6.61 5.17
C ASN A 72 9.68 6.93 5.47
N LEU A 73 10.30 6.10 6.30
CA LEU A 73 11.70 6.27 6.67
C LEU A 73 12.60 6.09 5.45
N ALA A 74 12.35 5.04 4.67
CA ALA A 74 13.09 4.78 3.44
C ALA A 74 12.86 5.87 2.39
N VAL A 75 11.61 6.34 2.20
CA VAL A 75 11.29 7.37 1.19
C VAL A 75 12.00 8.70 1.48
N ARG A 76 12.35 9.02 2.73
CA ARG A 76 13.17 10.20 3.05
C ARG A 76 14.56 10.15 2.40
N GLU A 77 15.10 8.95 2.20
CA GLU A 77 16.41 8.72 1.55
C GLU A 77 16.33 8.50 0.03
N VAL A 78 15.13 8.32 -0.53
CA VAL A 78 14.92 8.19 -1.98
C VAL A 78 15.30 9.49 -2.68
N ARG A 79 16.10 9.40 -3.75
CA ARG A 79 16.54 10.54 -4.56
C ARG A 79 16.08 10.45 -6.01
N THR A 80 15.41 9.37 -6.35
CA THR A 80 14.86 9.13 -7.69
C THR A 80 13.49 9.77 -7.82
N PRO A 81 13.02 10.12 -9.04
CA PRO A 81 11.69 10.67 -9.27
C PRO A 81 10.57 9.71 -8.85
N TYR A 82 10.85 8.41 -8.88
CA TYR A 82 9.87 7.37 -8.54
C TYR A 82 10.34 6.48 -7.41
N VAL A 83 9.38 6.01 -6.62
CA VAL A 83 9.56 4.99 -5.59
C VAL A 83 8.63 3.82 -5.88
N ALA A 84 9.18 2.61 -5.91
CA ALA A 84 8.43 1.36 -5.98
C ALA A 84 8.42 0.72 -4.60
N PHE A 85 7.25 0.41 -4.07
CA PHE A 85 7.18 -0.35 -2.84
C PHE A 85 7.21 -1.85 -3.12
N CYS A 86 7.72 -2.58 -2.14
CA CYS A 86 7.84 -4.03 -2.16
C CYS A 86 7.76 -4.54 -0.72
N ASP A 87 7.09 -5.65 -0.48
CA ASP A 87 7.15 -6.35 0.80
C ASP A 87 8.20 -7.47 0.74
N ASP A 88 8.55 -8.06 1.85
CA ASP A 88 9.58 -9.10 1.93
C ASP A 88 9.14 -10.48 1.37
N ASP A 89 7.92 -10.56 0.83
CA ASP A 89 7.36 -11.70 0.11
C ASP A 89 6.90 -11.36 -1.33
N TYR A 90 7.31 -10.18 -1.86
CA TYR A 90 7.03 -9.71 -3.22
C TYR A 90 8.32 -9.40 -3.98
N TRP A 91 8.31 -9.50 -5.34
CA TRP A 91 9.40 -9.01 -6.21
C TRP A 91 8.88 -8.60 -7.58
N TRP A 92 9.41 -7.52 -8.10
CA TRP A 92 9.04 -6.95 -9.40
C TRP A 92 9.50 -7.86 -10.55
N ALA A 93 8.66 -8.00 -11.58
CA ALA A 93 9.03 -8.68 -12.80
C ALA A 93 9.96 -7.79 -13.67
N PRO A 94 10.87 -8.41 -14.48
CA PRO A 94 11.72 -7.67 -15.40
C PRO A 94 10.92 -6.74 -16.33
N GLY A 95 11.36 -5.49 -16.51
CA GLY A 95 10.71 -4.47 -17.33
C GLY A 95 9.57 -3.72 -16.65
N SER A 96 9.04 -4.22 -15.52
CA SER A 96 7.88 -3.60 -14.88
C SER A 96 8.19 -2.27 -14.21
N LEU A 97 9.38 -2.10 -13.63
CA LEU A 97 9.79 -0.84 -13.04
C LEU A 97 10.01 0.24 -14.12
N ALA A 98 10.67 -0.12 -15.21
CA ALA A 98 10.89 0.76 -16.35
C ALA A 98 9.54 1.15 -17.00
N GLY A 99 8.65 0.19 -17.25
CA GLY A 99 7.33 0.45 -17.79
C GLY A 99 6.47 1.36 -16.93
N ALA A 100 6.52 1.19 -15.59
CA ALA A 100 5.83 2.10 -14.68
C ALA A 100 6.40 3.52 -14.71
N ALA A 101 7.73 3.65 -14.75
CA ALA A 101 8.39 4.94 -14.90
C ALA A 101 8.01 5.64 -16.22
N ASP A 102 7.95 4.88 -17.33
CA ASP A 102 7.52 5.40 -18.63
C ASP A 102 6.07 5.89 -18.64
N LEU A 103 5.16 5.20 -17.92
CA LEU A 103 3.78 5.64 -17.75
C LEU A 103 3.72 6.94 -16.96
N LEU A 104 4.48 7.03 -15.86
CA LEU A 104 4.55 8.23 -15.04
C LEU A 104 5.15 9.41 -15.82
N ASP A 105 6.23 9.20 -16.61
CA ASP A 105 6.82 10.27 -17.43
C ASP A 105 5.84 10.80 -18.48
N ARG A 106 5.12 9.90 -19.17
CA ARG A 106 4.14 10.27 -20.21
C ARG A 106 2.88 10.94 -19.71
N HIS A 107 2.51 10.72 -18.45
CA HIS A 107 1.27 11.22 -17.86
C HIS A 107 1.55 12.04 -16.60
N PRO A 108 1.83 13.36 -16.71
CA PRO A 108 2.20 14.21 -15.57
C PRO A 108 1.16 14.28 -14.44
N GLY A 109 -0.12 14.07 -14.74
CA GLY A 109 -1.20 14.01 -13.75
C GLY A 109 -1.34 12.67 -13.03
N LEU A 110 -0.52 11.66 -13.42
CA LEU A 110 -0.55 10.35 -12.80
C LEU A 110 0.37 10.31 -11.58
N GLY A 111 -0.19 10.01 -10.40
CA GLY A 111 0.53 9.90 -9.14
C GLY A 111 1.05 8.50 -8.85
N THR A 112 0.28 7.46 -9.24
CA THR A 112 0.61 6.06 -8.95
C THR A 112 0.27 5.12 -10.11
N VAL A 113 1.07 4.06 -10.24
CA VAL A 113 0.83 2.93 -11.14
C VAL A 113 0.87 1.65 -10.31
N THR A 114 -0.24 0.92 -10.26
CA THR A 114 -0.34 -0.38 -9.58
C THR A 114 -0.25 -1.49 -10.61
N ALA A 115 0.65 -2.44 -10.40
CA ALA A 115 0.89 -3.58 -11.27
C ALA A 115 -0.04 -4.76 -10.96
N ARG A 116 -0.12 -5.69 -11.89
CA ARG A 116 -0.76 -7.00 -11.71
C ARG A 116 0.04 -7.86 -10.74
N ILE A 117 -0.65 -8.52 -9.81
CA ILE A 117 -0.03 -9.40 -8.83
C ILE A 117 -0.18 -10.85 -9.29
N VAL A 118 0.94 -11.54 -9.41
CA VAL A 118 1.04 -12.96 -9.77
C VAL A 118 1.44 -13.75 -8.52
N VAL A 119 0.60 -14.69 -8.12
CA VAL A 119 0.82 -15.53 -6.92
C VAL A 119 1.68 -16.74 -7.29
N GLU A 120 2.76 -16.93 -6.57
CA GLU A 120 3.69 -18.02 -6.76
C GLU A 120 3.44 -19.20 -5.76
N PRO A 121 3.72 -20.46 -6.12
CA PRO A 121 4.41 -20.89 -7.36
C PRO A 121 3.48 -21.13 -8.56
N ASP A 122 2.18 -21.01 -8.40
CA ASP A 122 1.19 -21.45 -9.40
C ASP A 122 1.04 -20.48 -10.59
N GLY A 123 1.61 -19.29 -10.51
CA GLY A 123 1.50 -18.26 -11.54
C GLY A 123 0.07 -17.70 -11.71
N THR A 124 -0.79 -17.89 -10.72
CA THR A 124 -2.18 -17.42 -10.76
C THR A 124 -2.30 -15.94 -10.39
N GLU A 125 -3.36 -15.29 -10.83
CA GLU A 125 -3.61 -13.90 -10.42
C GLU A 125 -4.12 -13.84 -8.98
N ASP A 126 -3.64 -12.87 -8.20
CA ASP A 126 -4.23 -12.54 -6.91
C ASP A 126 -5.70 -12.11 -7.10
N PRO A 127 -6.64 -12.57 -6.26
CA PRO A 127 -8.06 -12.22 -6.37
C PRO A 127 -8.34 -10.70 -6.43
N ILE A 128 -7.47 -9.87 -5.87
CA ILE A 128 -7.61 -8.40 -5.92
C ILE A 128 -7.41 -7.83 -7.33
N VAL A 129 -6.68 -8.53 -8.20
CA VAL A 129 -6.38 -8.06 -9.57
C VAL A 129 -7.66 -7.83 -10.37
N ARG A 130 -8.64 -8.70 -10.20
CA ARG A 130 -9.96 -8.51 -10.83
C ARG A 130 -10.62 -7.20 -10.40
N GLU A 131 -10.57 -6.87 -9.10
CA GLU A 131 -11.16 -5.62 -8.59
C GLU A 131 -10.44 -4.38 -9.13
N LEU A 132 -9.12 -4.47 -9.35
CA LEU A 132 -8.33 -3.39 -9.92
C LEU A 132 -8.64 -3.19 -11.41
N ARG A 133 -8.72 -4.29 -12.16
CA ARG A 133 -9.02 -4.31 -13.59
C ARG A 133 -10.44 -3.83 -13.89
N GLU A 134 -11.41 -4.22 -13.08
CA GLU A 134 -12.83 -3.89 -13.21
C GLU A 134 -13.24 -2.65 -12.38
N SER A 135 -12.29 -1.79 -12.02
CA SER A 135 -12.58 -0.61 -11.21
C SER A 135 -13.67 0.25 -11.83
N PRO A 136 -14.76 0.57 -11.11
CA PRO A 136 -15.85 1.39 -11.63
C PRO A 136 -15.56 2.89 -11.56
N VAL A 137 -14.37 3.29 -11.15
CA VAL A 137 -14.00 4.71 -11.01
C VAL A 137 -13.82 5.32 -12.41
N PRO A 138 -14.57 6.37 -12.77
CA PRO A 138 -14.38 7.02 -14.05
C PRO A 138 -13.05 7.78 -14.08
N GLY A 139 -12.25 7.54 -15.12
CA GLY A 139 -10.98 8.21 -15.36
C GLY A 139 -11.04 9.15 -16.56
N PRO A 140 -10.11 10.11 -16.66
CA PRO A 140 -9.98 10.93 -17.85
C PRO A 140 -9.49 10.11 -19.05
N PRO A 141 -9.78 10.53 -20.30
CA PRO A 141 -9.43 9.77 -21.50
C PRO A 141 -7.93 9.49 -21.69
N TRP A 142 -7.08 10.30 -21.06
CA TRP A 142 -5.62 10.14 -21.16
C TRP A 142 -5.05 9.09 -20.18
N LEU A 143 -5.86 8.58 -19.24
CA LEU A 143 -5.39 7.63 -18.24
C LEU A 143 -5.04 6.29 -18.92
N PRO A 144 -3.86 5.71 -18.67
CA PRO A 144 -3.38 4.54 -19.41
C PRO A 144 -4.05 3.21 -19.03
N GLY A 145 -4.94 3.23 -18.04
CA GLY A 145 -5.67 2.06 -17.55
C GLY A 145 -6.81 2.46 -16.61
N PRO A 146 -7.48 1.51 -15.97
CA PRO A 146 -8.56 1.78 -15.03
C PRO A 146 -8.12 2.73 -13.92
N ALA A 147 -8.98 3.73 -13.62
CA ALA A 147 -8.75 4.63 -12.50
C ALA A 147 -9.01 3.89 -11.18
N LEU A 148 -8.17 4.14 -10.18
CA LEU A 148 -8.27 3.51 -8.87
C LEU A 148 -8.66 4.53 -7.79
N GLY A 149 -9.37 4.07 -6.76
CA GLY A 149 -9.63 4.85 -5.56
C GLY A 149 -8.74 4.46 -4.37
N SER A 150 -7.93 3.43 -4.54
CA SER A 150 -6.88 3.01 -3.61
C SER A 150 -5.84 2.21 -4.38
N PHE A 151 -4.71 1.90 -3.75
CA PHE A 151 -3.66 1.07 -4.32
C PHE A 151 -3.17 0.04 -3.28
N LEU A 152 -2.35 -0.91 -3.72
CA LEU A 152 -1.65 -1.86 -2.86
C LEU A 152 -0.18 -1.47 -2.86
N ALA A 153 0.35 -1.05 -1.71
CA ALA A 153 1.71 -0.53 -1.63
C ALA A 153 2.73 -1.52 -2.23
N ALA A 154 2.64 -2.80 -1.85
CA ALA A 154 3.56 -3.82 -2.32
C ALA A 154 3.63 -3.95 -3.85
N ALA A 155 2.61 -3.49 -4.58
CA ALA A 155 2.50 -3.62 -6.04
C ALA A 155 2.48 -2.26 -6.77
N THR A 156 2.93 -1.18 -6.13
CA THR A 156 2.72 0.16 -6.67
C THR A 156 4.02 0.95 -6.80
N VAL A 157 4.16 1.63 -7.94
CA VAL A 157 5.17 2.66 -8.19
C VAL A 157 4.49 4.03 -8.09
N LEU A 158 5.11 4.97 -7.36
CA LEU A 158 4.58 6.30 -7.09
C LEU A 158 5.59 7.40 -7.45
N ARG A 159 5.08 8.60 -7.73
CA ARG A 159 5.92 9.80 -7.72
C ARG A 159 6.42 10.07 -6.30
N THR A 160 7.72 10.19 -6.16
CA THR A 160 8.35 10.41 -4.84
C THR A 160 7.92 11.74 -4.21
N ASP A 161 7.79 12.79 -5.01
CA ASP A 161 7.34 14.11 -4.57
C ASP A 161 5.85 14.11 -4.17
N ALA A 162 4.98 13.47 -4.95
CA ALA A 162 3.56 13.32 -4.61
C ALA A 162 3.38 12.60 -3.27
N PHE A 163 4.12 11.49 -3.05
CA PHE A 163 4.13 10.79 -1.77
C PHE A 163 4.55 11.70 -0.61
N ARG A 164 5.61 12.48 -0.79
CA ARG A 164 6.15 13.39 0.25
C ARG A 164 5.19 14.53 0.55
N THR A 165 4.64 15.16 -0.49
CA THR A 165 3.71 16.30 -0.36
C THR A 165 2.42 15.89 0.33
N ALA A 166 1.90 14.69 0.03
CA ALA A 166 0.72 14.13 0.71
C ALA A 166 1.02 13.69 2.16
N GLY A 167 2.29 13.74 2.62
CA GLY A 167 2.70 13.38 3.98
C GLY A 167 3.02 11.91 4.19
N GLY A 168 2.96 11.09 3.13
CA GLY A 168 3.23 9.65 3.18
C GLY A 168 2.19 8.85 3.95
N PHE A 169 2.57 7.67 4.43
CA PHE A 169 1.68 6.84 5.24
C PHE A 169 1.49 7.43 6.63
N HIS A 170 0.24 7.53 7.06
CA HIS A 170 -0.08 8.16 8.34
C HIS A 170 0.45 7.33 9.54
N PRO A 171 1.28 7.94 10.44
CA PRO A 171 2.01 7.19 11.48
C PRO A 171 1.12 6.37 12.43
N ARG A 172 -0.11 6.83 12.69
CA ARG A 172 -1.02 6.18 13.64
C ARG A 172 -1.69 4.93 13.09
N LEU A 173 -1.73 4.77 11.74
CA LEU A 173 -2.40 3.61 11.14
C LEU A 173 -1.59 2.32 11.30
N TRP A 174 -0.30 2.41 11.35
CA TRP A 174 0.67 1.33 11.56
C TRP A 174 0.59 0.21 10.53
N LEU A 175 -0.57 -0.45 10.35
CA LEU A 175 -0.82 -1.53 9.38
C LEU A 175 -2.30 -1.60 9.04
N GLY A 176 -2.62 -1.58 7.73
CA GLY A 176 -3.97 -1.66 7.15
C GLY A 176 -4.69 -0.32 7.13
N GLY A 177 -5.19 0.08 5.94
CA GLY A 177 -5.89 1.33 5.70
C GLY A 177 -5.00 2.56 5.48
N GLU A 178 -3.68 2.44 5.68
CA GLU A 178 -2.72 3.51 5.38
C GLU A 178 -2.67 3.84 3.89
N GLU A 179 -2.83 2.83 3.04
CA GLU A 179 -2.88 2.96 1.59
C GLU A 179 -4.16 3.69 1.13
N GLU A 180 -5.30 3.33 1.72
CA GLU A 180 -6.59 3.97 1.41
C GLU A 180 -6.59 5.45 1.80
N LEU A 181 -5.98 5.79 2.95
CA LEU A 181 -5.87 7.17 3.40
C LEU A 181 -4.96 7.98 2.48
N LEU A 182 -3.77 7.47 2.16
CA LEU A 182 -2.84 8.14 1.26
C LEU A 182 -3.41 8.28 -0.15
N ALA A 183 -4.08 7.25 -0.67
CA ALA A 183 -4.73 7.31 -1.98
C ALA A 183 -5.80 8.41 -2.05
N ALA A 184 -6.60 8.56 -0.99
CA ALA A 184 -7.61 9.61 -0.90
C ALA A 184 -6.97 11.01 -0.82
N ASP A 185 -5.86 11.16 -0.10
CA ASP A 185 -5.13 12.43 -0.01
C ASP A 185 -4.48 12.78 -1.36
N LEU A 186 -3.85 11.83 -2.04
CA LEU A 186 -3.32 12.02 -3.39
C LEU A 186 -4.42 12.44 -4.38
N ALA A 187 -5.58 11.77 -4.34
CA ALA A 187 -6.71 12.13 -5.20
C ALA A 187 -7.26 13.53 -4.89
N ALA A 188 -7.28 13.93 -3.61
CA ALA A 188 -7.69 15.28 -3.20
C ALA A 188 -6.70 16.36 -3.65
N ASP A 189 -5.42 16.02 -3.78
CA ASP A 189 -4.37 16.88 -4.31
C ASP A 189 -4.32 16.87 -5.86
N GLY A 190 -5.28 16.21 -6.52
CA GLY A 190 -5.43 16.19 -7.98
C GLY A 190 -4.70 15.07 -8.71
N TRP A 191 -4.03 14.18 -8.00
CA TRP A 191 -3.35 13.04 -8.61
C TRP A 191 -4.32 11.93 -9.00
N TRP A 192 -4.05 11.30 -10.14
CA TRP A 192 -4.73 10.09 -10.57
C TRP A 192 -3.94 8.85 -10.20
N LEU A 193 -4.67 7.78 -9.89
CA LEU A 193 -4.14 6.46 -9.60
C LEU A 193 -4.64 5.51 -10.68
N THR A 194 -3.76 4.65 -11.22
CA THR A 194 -4.14 3.71 -12.29
C THR A 194 -3.65 2.30 -12.03
N TYR A 195 -4.35 1.33 -12.61
CA TYR A 195 -3.90 -0.04 -12.73
C TYR A 195 -3.29 -0.27 -14.12
N ALA A 196 -2.19 -1.03 -14.19
CA ALA A 196 -1.49 -1.36 -15.42
C ALA A 196 -1.32 -2.89 -15.54
N ASP A 197 -2.18 -3.53 -16.32
CA ASP A 197 -2.27 -5.00 -16.45
C ASP A 197 -1.02 -5.65 -17.04
N HIS A 198 -0.30 -4.93 -17.89
CA HIS A 198 0.92 -5.39 -18.54
C HIS A 198 2.17 -5.34 -17.67
N LEU A 199 2.12 -4.68 -16.52
CA LEU A 199 3.18 -4.66 -15.51
C LEU A 199 2.89 -5.73 -14.46
N ALA A 200 3.92 -6.43 -13.98
CA ALA A 200 3.73 -7.52 -13.04
C ALA A 200 4.66 -7.44 -11.83
N ILE A 201 4.13 -7.91 -10.73
CA ILE A 201 4.88 -8.20 -9.49
C ILE A 201 4.49 -9.58 -9.00
N HIS A 202 5.46 -10.36 -8.56
CA HIS A 202 5.25 -11.69 -8.02
C HIS A 202 5.03 -11.63 -6.51
N HIS A 203 4.14 -12.47 -6.00
CA HIS A 203 3.83 -12.60 -4.58
C HIS A 203 3.94 -14.07 -4.16
N GLN A 204 4.83 -14.37 -3.24
CA GLN A 204 4.89 -15.67 -2.60
C GLN A 204 4.46 -15.55 -1.14
N ALA A 205 3.18 -15.80 -0.89
CA ALA A 205 2.57 -15.58 0.41
C ALA A 205 3.32 -16.32 1.53
N SER A 206 3.65 -15.59 2.58
CA SER A 206 4.22 -16.16 3.81
C SER A 206 3.12 -16.70 4.71
N VAL A 207 3.40 -17.84 5.35
CA VAL A 207 2.46 -18.53 6.25
C VAL A 207 2.27 -17.79 7.59
N ALA A 208 3.23 -16.94 7.97
CA ALA A 208 3.27 -16.29 9.28
C ALA A 208 2.49 -14.95 9.26
N ARG A 209 1.16 -15.01 9.40
CA ARG A 209 0.31 -13.82 9.55
C ARG A 209 -0.60 -14.00 10.76
N ASP A 210 -0.71 -12.95 11.62
CA ASP A 210 -1.70 -12.91 12.70
C ASP A 210 -3.03 -12.32 12.16
N PRO A 211 -4.04 -13.17 11.90
CA PRO A 211 -5.31 -12.72 11.34
C PRO A 211 -6.11 -11.87 12.34
N THR A 212 -5.98 -12.13 13.64
CA THR A 212 -6.69 -11.41 14.70
C THR A 212 -6.18 -9.97 14.80
N LEU A 213 -4.87 -9.79 14.82
CA LEU A 213 -4.24 -8.47 14.85
C LEU A 213 -4.60 -7.66 13.59
N ARG A 214 -4.52 -8.29 12.41
CA ARG A 214 -4.89 -7.65 11.13
C ARG A 214 -6.35 -7.22 11.10
N ARG A 215 -7.28 -8.07 11.54
CA ARG A 215 -8.70 -7.75 11.62
C ARG A 215 -8.95 -6.55 12.55
N ARG A 216 -8.35 -6.56 13.76
CA ARG A 216 -8.48 -5.47 14.73
C ARG A 216 -8.00 -4.15 14.14
N HIS A 217 -6.82 -4.11 13.54
CA HIS A 217 -6.29 -2.91 12.91
C HIS A 217 -7.12 -2.49 11.69
N GLY A 218 -7.54 -3.43 10.86
CA GLY A 218 -8.39 -3.16 9.70
C GLY A 218 -9.70 -2.47 10.08
N ILE A 219 -10.45 -2.99 11.05
CA ILE A 219 -11.69 -2.38 11.55
C ILE A 219 -11.42 -0.97 12.08
N ARG A 220 -10.45 -0.83 13.01
CA ARG A 220 -10.10 0.45 13.61
C ARG A 220 -9.69 1.50 12.56
N ASN A 221 -8.81 1.13 11.66
CA ASN A 221 -8.26 2.05 10.66
C ASN A 221 -9.28 2.43 9.59
N THR A 222 -10.21 1.52 9.25
CA THR A 222 -11.36 1.85 8.40
C THR A 222 -12.26 2.90 9.03
N LEU A 223 -12.49 2.82 10.35
CA LEU A 223 -13.22 3.85 11.09
C LEU A 223 -12.45 5.18 11.08
N TRP A 224 -11.15 5.15 11.38
CA TRP A 224 -10.32 6.36 11.36
C TRP A 224 -10.30 7.01 9.98
N PHE A 225 -10.02 6.25 8.90
CA PHE A 225 -10.10 6.77 7.54
C PHE A 225 -11.47 7.42 7.27
N THR A 226 -12.53 6.70 7.61
CA THR A 226 -13.91 7.14 7.39
C THR A 226 -14.18 8.49 8.07
N TRP A 227 -13.78 8.67 9.31
CA TRP A 227 -14.00 9.91 10.04
C TRP A 227 -12.96 11.00 9.73
N LEU A 228 -11.77 10.65 9.30
CA LEU A 228 -10.76 11.60 8.85
C LEU A 228 -11.13 12.27 7.52
N ARG A 229 -11.73 11.51 6.58
CA ARG A 229 -11.82 11.94 5.17
C ARG A 229 -13.23 12.01 4.62
N ARG A 230 -14.16 11.16 5.04
CA ARG A 230 -15.50 11.12 4.43
C ARG A 230 -16.45 12.18 5.04
N PRO A 231 -17.42 12.70 4.27
CA PRO A 231 -18.47 13.61 4.79
C PRO A 231 -19.23 12.98 5.98
N PRO A 232 -19.71 13.77 6.97
CA PRO A 232 -20.30 13.25 8.21
C PRO A 232 -21.41 12.23 8.00
N ARG A 233 -22.31 12.49 7.04
CA ARG A 233 -23.43 11.56 6.70
C ARG A 233 -22.90 10.23 6.16
N THR A 234 -21.87 10.26 5.30
CA THR A 234 -21.21 9.06 4.78
C THR A 234 -20.46 8.34 5.90
N ALA A 235 -19.76 9.08 6.76
CA ALA A 235 -19.01 8.51 7.88
C ALA A 235 -19.95 7.75 8.83
N LEU A 236 -21.08 8.31 9.19
CA LEU A 236 -22.07 7.64 10.04
C LEU A 236 -22.63 6.38 9.37
N ARG A 237 -23.06 6.48 8.09
CA ARG A 237 -23.57 5.34 7.32
C ARG A 237 -22.55 4.20 7.25
N ARG A 238 -21.27 4.50 6.95
CA ARG A 238 -20.20 3.50 6.86
C ARG A 238 -19.89 2.88 8.22
N THR A 239 -19.89 3.66 9.29
CA THR A 239 -19.71 3.15 10.66
C THR A 239 -20.80 2.13 11.01
N LEU A 240 -22.06 2.46 10.75
CA LEU A 240 -23.19 1.56 10.99
C LEU A 240 -23.13 0.29 10.12
N ALA A 241 -22.74 0.44 8.84
CA ALA A 241 -22.55 -0.70 7.94
C ALA A 241 -21.45 -1.64 8.43
N LEU A 242 -20.30 -1.08 8.82
CA LEU A 242 -19.18 -1.85 9.37
C LEU A 242 -19.59 -2.59 10.65
N ALA A 243 -20.26 -1.90 11.58
CA ALA A 243 -20.74 -2.50 12.84
C ALA A 243 -21.70 -3.68 12.62
N ARG A 244 -22.43 -3.70 11.49
CA ARG A 244 -23.32 -4.81 11.12
C ARG A 244 -22.59 -5.95 10.41
N SER A 245 -21.46 -5.69 9.75
CA SER A 245 -20.75 -6.66 8.92
C SER A 245 -19.66 -7.43 9.66
N VAL A 246 -19.11 -6.88 10.75
CA VAL A 246 -18.02 -7.53 11.48
C VAL A 246 -18.55 -8.54 12.51
N PRO A 247 -17.78 -9.59 12.86
CA PRO A 247 -18.12 -10.52 13.93
C PRO A 247 -18.37 -9.81 15.27
N ARG A 248 -19.33 -10.29 16.05
CA ARG A 248 -19.66 -9.76 17.38
C ARG A 248 -18.78 -10.42 18.45
N ASP A 249 -17.49 -10.10 18.46
CA ASP A 249 -16.51 -10.67 19.34
C ASP A 249 -15.67 -9.59 20.04
N THR A 250 -14.79 -10.02 20.95
CA THR A 250 -13.92 -9.15 21.73
C THR A 250 -12.92 -8.38 20.85
N THR A 251 -12.50 -8.94 19.73
CA THR A 251 -11.58 -8.30 18.77
C THR A 251 -12.24 -7.11 18.10
N SER A 252 -13.47 -7.29 17.61
CA SER A 252 -14.25 -6.21 17.00
C SER A 252 -14.59 -5.13 18.03
N LEU A 253 -15.02 -5.52 19.23
CA LEU A 253 -15.33 -4.57 20.32
C LEU A 253 -14.10 -3.73 20.68
N ARG A 254 -12.93 -4.34 20.82
CA ARG A 254 -11.67 -3.61 21.07
C ARG A 254 -11.33 -2.65 19.94
N ALA A 255 -11.51 -3.05 18.68
CA ALA A 255 -11.25 -2.19 17.54
C ALA A 255 -12.14 -0.94 17.53
N PHE A 256 -13.45 -1.09 17.84
CA PHE A 256 -14.37 0.04 17.97
C PHE A 256 -14.02 0.94 19.17
N ALA A 257 -13.68 0.36 20.32
CA ALA A 257 -13.26 1.11 21.51
C ALA A 257 -11.98 1.94 21.23
N GLU A 258 -10.97 1.35 20.57
CA GLU A 258 -9.76 2.06 20.16
C GLU A 258 -10.05 3.16 19.15
N ALA A 259 -10.96 2.90 18.19
CA ALA A 259 -11.37 3.91 17.24
C ALA A 259 -12.05 5.10 17.92
N ALA A 260 -12.93 4.83 18.88
CA ALA A 260 -13.64 5.86 19.66
C ALA A 260 -12.68 6.66 20.56
N ALA A 261 -11.76 5.99 21.26
CA ALA A 261 -10.77 6.63 22.11
C ALA A 261 -9.85 7.61 21.34
N ALA A 262 -9.70 7.37 20.03
CA ALA A 262 -8.89 8.20 19.16
C ALA A 262 -9.64 9.40 18.54
N LEU A 263 -10.95 9.54 18.75
CA LEU A 263 -11.76 10.61 18.16
C LEU A 263 -11.18 12.02 18.35
N PRO A 264 -10.58 12.41 19.49
CA PRO A 264 -10.04 13.76 19.62
C PRO A 264 -8.99 14.11 18.57
N TRP A 265 -8.06 13.20 18.26
CA TRP A 265 -7.08 13.47 17.22
C TRP A 265 -7.69 13.32 15.81
N VAL A 266 -8.58 12.37 15.59
CA VAL A 266 -9.29 12.18 14.31
C VAL A 266 -10.06 13.47 13.94
N LEU A 267 -10.77 14.06 14.89
CA LEU A 267 -11.51 15.30 14.65
C LEU A 267 -10.59 16.48 14.40
N ARG A 268 -9.45 16.56 15.10
CA ARG A 268 -8.45 17.62 14.89
C ARG A 268 -7.78 17.54 13.53
N GLU A 269 -7.50 16.33 13.03
CA GLU A 269 -6.82 16.10 11.75
C GLU A 269 -7.80 15.84 10.59
N ARG A 270 -9.11 16.02 10.87
CA ARG A 270 -10.16 15.79 9.87
C ARG A 270 -10.03 16.76 8.71
N ARG A 271 -9.93 16.20 7.49
CA ARG A 271 -10.00 16.91 6.21
C ARG A 271 -11.02 16.19 5.33
N VAL A 272 -12.19 16.80 5.15
CA VAL A 272 -13.24 16.18 4.32
C VAL A 272 -12.82 16.25 2.85
N LEU A 273 -12.94 15.14 2.16
CA LEU A 273 -12.61 15.05 0.73
C LEU A 273 -13.49 15.95 -0.13
N PRO A 274 -12.95 16.49 -1.24
CA PRO A 274 -13.75 17.12 -2.27
C PRO A 274 -14.88 16.21 -2.76
N HIS A 275 -16.01 16.80 -3.13
CA HIS A 275 -17.20 16.05 -3.55
C HIS A 275 -16.92 15.05 -4.67
N GLU A 276 -16.07 15.42 -5.61
CA GLU A 276 -15.69 14.59 -6.75
C GLU A 276 -14.94 13.32 -6.31
N VAL A 277 -13.94 13.47 -5.42
CA VAL A 277 -13.20 12.32 -4.86
C VAL A 277 -14.11 11.43 -4.04
N GLU A 278 -14.97 12.03 -3.19
CA GLU A 278 -15.99 11.29 -2.43
C GLU A 278 -16.91 10.47 -3.34
N SER A 279 -17.35 11.07 -4.46
CA SER A 279 -18.22 10.41 -5.43
C SER A 279 -17.54 9.19 -6.06
N ARG A 280 -16.27 9.32 -6.45
CA ARG A 280 -15.46 8.19 -6.96
C ARG A 280 -15.32 7.07 -5.93
N LEU A 281 -15.04 7.38 -4.67
CA LEU A 281 -14.94 6.39 -3.60
C LEU A 281 -16.27 5.68 -3.32
N ARG A 282 -17.40 6.34 -3.50
CA ARG A 282 -18.73 5.71 -3.34
C ARG A 282 -19.00 4.63 -4.38
N LEU A 283 -18.48 4.79 -5.60
CA LEU A 283 -18.62 3.78 -6.65
C LEU A 283 -17.94 2.45 -6.29
N LEU A 284 -16.91 2.48 -5.43
CA LEU A 284 -16.22 1.27 -4.97
C LEU A 284 -16.98 0.52 -3.86
N GLU A 285 -17.91 1.18 -3.14
CA GLU A 285 -18.55 0.58 -1.96
C GLU A 285 -19.33 -0.73 -2.25
N PRO A 286 -20.05 -0.90 -3.39
CA PRO A 286 -20.73 -2.15 -3.70
C PRO A 286 -19.73 -3.32 -3.88
N ALA A 287 -18.69 -3.14 -4.69
CA ALA A 287 -17.66 -4.16 -4.92
C ALA A 287 -16.91 -4.53 -3.63
N GLN A 288 -16.56 -3.54 -2.80
CA GLN A 288 -15.89 -3.76 -1.52
C GLN A 288 -16.73 -4.59 -0.53
N ARG A 289 -18.06 -4.52 -0.58
CA ARG A 289 -18.93 -5.32 0.30
C ARG A 289 -18.97 -6.80 -0.06
N THR A 290 -18.77 -7.12 -1.33
CA THR A 290 -18.80 -8.49 -1.86
C THR A 290 -17.42 -9.10 -2.01
N SER A 291 -16.38 -8.28 -1.89
CA SER A 291 -14.97 -8.68 -2.05
C SER A 291 -14.56 -9.76 -1.05
N THR A 292 -14.02 -10.85 -1.56
CA THR A 292 -13.40 -11.90 -0.74
C THR A 292 -12.02 -11.50 -0.23
N ALA A 293 -11.31 -10.63 -0.96
CA ALA A 293 -9.99 -10.13 -0.61
C ALA A 293 -10.01 -9.15 0.58
N ARG A 294 -11.17 -8.55 0.89
CA ARG A 294 -11.33 -7.51 1.92
C ARG A 294 -12.20 -7.94 3.11
N ARG A 295 -12.49 -9.23 3.27
CA ARG A 295 -13.33 -9.70 4.37
C ARG A 295 -12.57 -9.65 5.70
N TYR A 296 -13.20 -9.02 6.71
CA TYR A 296 -12.74 -9.06 8.11
C TYR A 296 -13.11 -10.38 8.82
N THR A 297 -13.50 -11.39 8.07
CA THR A 297 -13.76 -12.75 8.55
C THR A 297 -12.44 -13.51 8.47
N GLY A 298 -11.82 -13.72 9.62
CA GLY A 298 -10.69 -14.63 9.76
C GLY A 298 -11.15 -16.07 9.75
#